data_25a6e662b709e9ea5ff9f94d4528a4ec
#
_entry.id   25a6e662b709e9ea5ff9f94d4528a4ec
#
_cell.length_a   1.000
_cell.length_b   1.000
_cell.length_c   1.000
_cell.angle_alpha   90.00
_cell.angle_beta   90.00
_cell.angle_gamma   90.00
#
_symmetry.space_group_name_H-M   'P 1'
#
loop_
_entity.id
_entity.type
_entity.pdbx_description
1 polymer ?
#
loop_
_entity_poly.entity_id
_entity_poly.type
_entity_poly.pdbx_seq_one_letter_code
_entity_poly.pdbx_strand_id
1 'polypeptide(L)'
;MSNMKHLLIVLSFFIFTNTSAQYGMLNGTGYAPNVTVVDLNGVTHDVYEYLDSGYVVVLELVSASCATCAAYAAGTENSYNLYGPGGNNSARFIGLETNSNTTNTMVSNFASTYGITFPIANNIVPANINYQLYYTPSYYVIYPDTSYTTICPLYCVTTSTSSSIENDLNNAISSWVISGCTDSAAINYFPAANVDDGSCCLVSGCTDSTASNYDPNACIDDGSCIIGTTCSGSPITNLGVRDIIHNRATFTFDDMNSSTCRVDQLRIKYR
;
A
#
# COMPACT_ATOMS: atom_id res chain seq x y z
N MET A 1 40.18 -40.73 21.96
CA MET A 1 40.01 -40.65 20.51
C MET A 1 38.75 -39.78 20.26
N SER A 2 38.96 -38.51 20.04
CA SER A 2 37.89 -37.53 19.86
C SER A 2 37.63 -37.34 18.37
N ASN A 3 36.43 -37.70 17.92
CA ASN A 3 36.00 -37.46 16.55
C ASN A 3 35.51 -36.00 16.39
N MET A 4 36.38 -35.19 15.86
CA MET A 4 36.07 -33.81 15.46
C MET A 4 35.39 -33.82 14.09
N LYS A 5 34.06 -33.66 14.05
CA LYS A 5 33.33 -33.51 12.80
C LYS A 5 33.56 -32.10 12.29
N HIS A 6 34.28 -31.98 11.19
CA HIS A 6 34.42 -30.72 10.47
C HIS A 6 33.09 -30.33 9.84
N LEU A 7 32.47 -29.28 10.34
CA LEU A 7 31.34 -28.65 9.71
C LEU A 7 31.86 -27.73 8.57
N LEU A 8 31.65 -28.18 7.35
CA LEU A 8 31.95 -27.39 6.16
C LEU A 8 30.88 -26.28 6.05
N ILE A 9 31.25 -25.07 6.44
CA ILE A 9 30.41 -23.88 6.17
C ILE A 9 30.67 -23.49 4.71
N VAL A 10 29.74 -23.80 3.83
CA VAL A 10 29.73 -23.26 2.46
C VAL A 10 29.28 -21.80 2.55
N LEU A 11 30.22 -20.89 2.56
CA LEU A 11 29.98 -19.46 2.41
C LEU A 11 29.60 -19.23 0.93
N SER A 12 28.31 -19.21 0.61
CA SER A 12 27.84 -18.72 -0.67
C SER A 12 28.07 -17.22 -0.72
N PHE A 13 29.18 -16.82 -1.35
CA PHE A 13 29.40 -15.45 -1.78
C PHE A 13 28.31 -15.10 -2.81
N PHE A 14 27.27 -14.42 -2.39
CA PHE A 14 26.44 -13.67 -3.31
C PHE A 14 27.28 -12.51 -3.83
N ILE A 15 27.87 -12.70 -4.99
CA ILE A 15 28.41 -11.60 -5.80
C ILE A 15 27.20 -10.78 -6.20
N PHE A 16 26.93 -9.70 -5.49
CA PHE A 16 26.10 -8.63 -6.02
C PHE A 16 26.86 -8.02 -7.19
N THR A 17 26.67 -8.57 -8.37
CA THR A 17 26.97 -7.82 -9.57
C THR A 17 26.04 -6.61 -9.53
N ASN A 18 26.59 -5.41 -9.34
CA ASN A 18 25.91 -4.19 -9.69
C ASN A 18 25.64 -4.28 -11.22
N THR A 19 24.57 -4.93 -11.58
CA THR A 19 23.97 -4.71 -12.87
C THR A 19 23.48 -3.27 -12.79
N SER A 20 24.22 -2.35 -13.43
CA SER A 20 23.69 -1.06 -13.82
C SER A 20 22.25 -1.32 -14.22
N ALA A 21 21.32 -0.60 -13.57
CA ALA A 21 19.91 -0.69 -13.86
C ALA A 21 19.77 -0.55 -15.38
N GLN A 22 19.68 -1.68 -16.03
CA GLN A 22 19.26 -1.71 -17.40
C GLN A 22 17.87 -1.10 -17.30
N TYR A 23 17.62 -0.03 -18.05
CA TYR A 23 16.31 0.54 -18.22
C TYR A 23 15.41 -0.55 -18.83
N GLY A 24 15.21 -1.59 -18.06
CA GLY A 24 14.39 -2.73 -18.40
C GLY A 24 12.99 -2.39 -17.98
N MET A 25 12.05 -2.54 -18.89
CA MET A 25 10.64 -2.49 -18.54
C MET A 25 10.41 -3.21 -17.24
N LEU A 26 9.69 -2.54 -16.36
CA LEU A 26 8.93 -3.22 -15.38
C LEU A 26 7.94 -4.09 -16.17
N ASN A 27 8.25 -5.35 -16.36
CA ASN A 27 7.47 -6.28 -17.18
C ASN A 27 6.46 -7.10 -16.37
N GLY A 28 5.97 -6.53 -15.26
CA GLY A 28 5.04 -7.20 -14.35
C GLY A 28 5.71 -8.17 -13.38
N THR A 29 7.03 -8.25 -13.35
CA THR A 29 7.79 -9.08 -12.40
C THR A 29 8.74 -8.22 -11.58
N GLY A 30 8.65 -8.28 -10.26
CA GLY A 30 9.47 -7.50 -9.33
C GLY A 30 8.64 -6.52 -8.50
N TYR A 31 9.32 -5.57 -7.88
CA TYR A 31 8.71 -4.58 -7.00
C TYR A 31 8.72 -3.21 -7.66
N ALA A 32 7.59 -2.51 -7.57
CA ALA A 32 7.50 -1.13 -8.02
C ALA A 32 8.37 -0.23 -7.14
N PRO A 33 9.22 0.64 -7.72
CA PRO A 33 9.97 1.60 -6.93
C PRO A 33 9.06 2.65 -6.29
N ASN A 34 9.45 3.20 -5.13
CA ASN A 34 8.73 4.32 -4.54
C ASN A 34 8.81 5.56 -5.42
N VAL A 35 7.75 6.32 -5.45
CA VAL A 35 7.65 7.64 -6.10
C VAL A 35 7.03 8.63 -5.13
N THR A 36 7.73 9.74 -4.91
CA THR A 36 7.20 10.89 -4.19
C THR A 36 7.12 12.07 -5.14
N VAL A 37 5.95 12.62 -5.34
CA VAL A 37 5.71 13.77 -6.24
C VAL A 37 4.82 14.81 -5.57
N VAL A 38 4.88 16.03 -6.10
CA VAL A 38 3.98 17.13 -5.70
C VAL A 38 3.07 17.42 -6.88
N ASP A 39 1.76 17.41 -6.66
CA ASP A 39 0.77 17.71 -7.70
C ASP A 39 0.66 19.21 -7.98
N LEU A 40 -0.17 19.57 -8.96
CA LEU A 40 -0.40 20.97 -9.35
C LEU A 40 -1.03 21.82 -8.25
N ASN A 41 -1.63 21.21 -7.22
CA ASN A 41 -2.24 21.87 -6.07
C ASN A 41 -1.26 22.00 -4.89
N GLY A 42 -0.03 21.51 -5.03
CA GLY A 42 1.00 21.53 -3.99
C GLY A 42 0.87 20.40 -2.95
N VAL A 43 0.06 19.39 -3.23
CA VAL A 43 -0.10 18.21 -2.36
C VAL A 43 0.98 17.21 -2.69
N THR A 44 1.66 16.69 -1.66
CA THR A 44 2.65 15.63 -1.80
C THR A 44 1.95 14.27 -1.82
N HIS A 45 2.34 13.44 -2.77
CA HIS A 45 1.89 12.06 -2.93
C HIS A 45 3.09 11.13 -2.86
N ASP A 46 3.07 10.18 -1.94
CA ASP A 46 4.08 9.13 -1.80
C ASP A 46 3.41 7.77 -2.05
N VAL A 47 3.93 7.02 -3.02
CA VAL A 47 3.34 5.75 -3.42
C VAL A 47 3.36 4.75 -2.28
N TYR A 48 4.49 4.65 -1.56
CA TYR A 48 4.61 3.66 -0.48
C TYR A 48 3.73 4.00 0.73
N GLU A 49 3.52 5.28 1.06
CA GLU A 49 2.57 5.67 2.12
C GLU A 49 1.14 5.22 1.77
N TYR A 50 0.76 5.27 0.49
CA TYR A 50 -0.53 4.76 0.05
C TYR A 50 -0.61 3.23 0.10
N LEU A 51 0.44 2.53 -0.36
CA LEU A 51 0.49 1.07 -0.32
C LEU A 51 0.47 0.54 1.11
N ASP A 52 1.20 1.18 2.03
CA ASP A 52 1.22 0.84 3.47
C ASP A 52 -0.15 1.05 4.13
N SER A 53 -0.93 1.99 3.59
CA SER A 53 -2.31 2.22 4.00
C SER A 53 -3.30 1.23 3.37
N GLY A 54 -2.81 0.26 2.58
CA GLY A 54 -3.61 -0.78 1.94
C GLY A 54 -4.25 -0.37 0.60
N TYR A 55 -3.95 0.81 0.06
CA TYR A 55 -4.51 1.25 -1.21
C TYR A 55 -3.75 0.65 -2.41
N VAL A 56 -4.48 0.32 -3.46
CA VAL A 56 -3.89 0.15 -4.80
C VAL A 56 -3.51 1.52 -5.34
N VAL A 57 -2.34 1.65 -5.98
CA VAL A 57 -1.92 2.91 -6.59
C VAL A 57 -1.89 2.78 -8.11
N VAL A 58 -2.56 3.68 -8.80
CA VAL A 58 -2.52 3.80 -10.27
C VAL A 58 -1.67 5.00 -10.63
N LEU A 59 -0.53 4.75 -11.28
CA LEU A 59 0.28 5.79 -11.89
C LEU A 59 -0.02 5.83 -13.40
N GLU A 60 -0.44 6.98 -13.90
CA GLU A 60 -0.58 7.25 -15.32
C GLU A 60 0.58 8.12 -15.80
N LEU A 61 1.48 7.58 -16.60
CA LEU A 61 2.50 8.37 -17.30
C LEU A 61 1.83 8.99 -18.52
N VAL A 62 1.59 10.29 -18.47
CA VAL A 62 0.73 11.03 -19.39
C VAL A 62 1.49 12.18 -20.05
N SER A 63 0.99 12.66 -21.18
CA SER A 63 1.37 13.96 -21.74
C SER A 63 0.15 14.75 -22.18
N ALA A 64 0.04 15.99 -21.73
CA ALA A 64 -1.05 16.90 -22.08
C ALA A 64 -1.09 17.25 -23.59
N SER A 65 -0.04 16.97 -24.33
CA SER A 65 0.03 17.12 -25.80
C SER A 65 -0.28 15.83 -26.56
N CYS A 66 -0.58 14.74 -25.87
CA CYS A 66 -0.79 13.43 -26.46
C CYS A 66 -2.28 13.21 -26.80
N ALA A 67 -2.60 12.99 -28.07
CA ALA A 67 -3.98 12.76 -28.51
C ALA A 67 -4.57 11.44 -27.95
N THR A 68 -3.73 10.41 -27.78
CA THR A 68 -4.17 9.13 -27.17
C THR A 68 -4.49 9.30 -25.70
N CYS A 69 -3.71 10.11 -24.96
CA CYS A 69 -3.99 10.43 -23.57
C CYS A 69 -5.36 11.13 -23.43
N ALA A 70 -5.63 12.08 -24.32
CA ALA A 70 -6.93 12.76 -24.40
C ALA A 70 -8.08 11.78 -24.68
N ALA A 71 -7.88 10.81 -25.57
CA ALA A 71 -8.89 9.83 -25.90
C ALA A 71 -9.20 8.86 -24.75
N TYR A 72 -8.25 8.61 -23.84
CA TYR A 72 -8.40 7.67 -22.73
C TYR A 72 -8.78 8.33 -21.42
N ALA A 73 -8.66 9.64 -21.31
CA ALA A 73 -8.89 10.40 -20.08
C ALA A 73 -10.23 10.07 -19.41
N ALA A 74 -11.31 9.98 -20.18
CA ALA A 74 -12.63 9.64 -19.62
C ALA A 74 -12.69 8.22 -19.00
N GLY A 75 -11.99 7.24 -19.57
CA GLY A 75 -11.93 5.88 -19.00
C GLY A 75 -11.13 5.84 -17.70
N THR A 76 -10.00 6.56 -17.65
CA THR A 76 -9.21 6.70 -16.42
C THR A 76 -10.01 7.41 -15.33
N GLU A 77 -10.71 8.49 -15.68
CA GLU A 77 -11.54 9.24 -14.74
C GLU A 77 -12.73 8.40 -14.20
N ASN A 78 -13.36 7.59 -15.07
CA ASN A 78 -14.41 6.68 -14.63
C ASN A 78 -13.90 5.67 -13.59
N SER A 79 -12.72 5.10 -13.82
CA SER A 79 -12.06 4.21 -12.85
C SER A 79 -11.71 4.95 -11.55
N TYR A 80 -11.23 6.20 -11.64
CA TYR A 80 -10.98 7.03 -10.47
C TYR A 80 -12.25 7.32 -9.67
N ASN A 81 -13.36 7.64 -10.35
CA ASN A 81 -14.64 7.87 -9.70
C ASN A 81 -15.19 6.59 -9.00
N LEU A 82 -14.85 5.41 -9.52
CA LEU A 82 -15.27 4.13 -8.93
C LEU A 82 -14.40 3.71 -7.74
N TYR A 83 -13.07 3.82 -7.85
CA TYR A 83 -12.11 3.27 -6.88
C TYR A 83 -11.39 4.33 -6.05
N GLY A 84 -11.39 5.59 -6.45
CA GLY A 84 -10.76 6.69 -5.76
C GLY A 84 -11.54 7.15 -4.51
N PRO A 85 -11.09 8.27 -3.89
CA PRO A 85 -11.67 8.77 -2.64
C PRO A 85 -13.17 9.12 -2.71
N GLY A 86 -13.69 9.41 -3.89
CA GLY A 86 -15.13 9.70 -4.13
C GLY A 86 -15.97 8.44 -4.36
N GLY A 87 -15.34 7.30 -4.61
CA GLY A 87 -15.96 6.02 -4.85
C GLY A 87 -15.85 5.07 -3.65
N ASN A 88 -15.40 3.84 -3.90
CA ASN A 88 -15.22 2.85 -2.82
C ASN A 88 -13.92 3.06 -2.01
N ASN A 89 -13.10 4.05 -2.38
CA ASN A 89 -11.87 4.45 -1.69
C ASN A 89 -10.78 3.37 -1.59
N SER A 90 -10.75 2.42 -2.53
CA SER A 90 -9.76 1.33 -2.54
C SER A 90 -8.48 1.64 -3.31
N ALA A 91 -8.46 2.72 -4.10
CA ALA A 91 -7.29 3.10 -4.89
C ALA A 91 -6.93 4.59 -4.79
N ARG A 92 -5.67 4.89 -5.17
CA ARG A 92 -5.15 6.25 -5.38
C ARG A 92 -4.64 6.37 -6.81
N PHE A 93 -4.97 7.47 -7.46
CA PHE A 93 -4.59 7.74 -8.84
C PHE A 93 -3.69 8.96 -8.87
N ILE A 94 -2.61 8.90 -9.64
CA ILE A 94 -1.66 10.00 -9.82
C ILE A 94 -1.26 10.04 -11.30
N GLY A 95 -1.58 11.14 -11.96
CA GLY A 95 -1.07 11.46 -13.30
C GLY A 95 0.35 12.02 -13.18
N LEU A 96 1.25 11.52 -14.01
CA LEU A 96 2.63 11.95 -14.09
C LEU A 96 2.89 12.53 -15.47
N GLU A 97 2.83 13.87 -15.61
CA GLU A 97 3.14 14.57 -16.87
C GLU A 97 4.63 14.43 -17.19
N THR A 98 4.95 13.76 -18.26
CA THR A 98 6.33 13.36 -18.61
C THR A 98 6.97 14.21 -19.71
N ASN A 99 6.23 15.10 -20.35
CA ASN A 99 6.76 15.97 -21.39
C ASN A 99 7.36 17.24 -20.77
N SER A 100 8.67 17.37 -20.82
CA SER A 100 9.39 18.53 -20.24
C SER A 100 9.06 19.88 -20.86
N ASN A 101 8.37 19.91 -21.99
CA ASN A 101 7.93 21.16 -22.62
C ASN A 101 6.53 21.59 -22.15
N THR A 102 5.88 20.80 -21.32
CA THR A 102 4.52 21.09 -20.84
C THR A 102 4.57 21.95 -19.58
N THR A 103 3.88 23.08 -19.61
CA THR A 103 3.75 23.96 -18.44
C THR A 103 2.59 23.53 -17.54
N ASN A 104 2.59 23.96 -16.26
CA ASN A 104 1.49 23.71 -15.33
C ASN A 104 0.14 24.18 -15.90
N THR A 105 0.12 25.31 -16.60
CA THR A 105 -1.09 25.82 -17.26
C THR A 105 -1.60 24.87 -18.34
N MET A 106 -0.71 24.30 -19.14
CA MET A 106 -1.10 23.31 -20.17
C MET A 106 -1.68 22.05 -19.53
N VAL A 107 -1.08 21.55 -18.47
CA VAL A 107 -1.60 20.37 -17.73
C VAL A 107 -2.96 20.68 -17.11
N SER A 108 -3.13 21.85 -16.48
CA SER A 108 -4.42 22.26 -15.90
C SER A 108 -5.51 22.41 -16.99
N ASN A 109 -5.15 22.95 -18.15
CA ASN A 109 -6.08 23.06 -19.29
C ASN A 109 -6.45 21.68 -19.84
N PHE A 110 -5.49 20.76 -19.92
CA PHE A 110 -5.74 19.37 -20.31
C PHE A 110 -6.71 18.71 -19.34
N ALA A 111 -6.42 18.76 -18.03
CA ALA A 111 -7.28 18.19 -17.01
C ALA A 111 -8.71 18.75 -17.08
N SER A 112 -8.87 20.08 -17.17
CA SER A 112 -10.19 20.71 -17.26
C SER A 112 -10.93 20.39 -18.56
N THR A 113 -10.22 20.28 -19.69
CA THR A 113 -10.82 19.98 -20.99
C THR A 113 -11.39 18.56 -21.03
N TYR A 114 -10.69 17.61 -20.42
CA TYR A 114 -11.06 16.19 -20.45
C TYR A 114 -11.72 15.69 -19.16
N GLY A 115 -12.02 16.61 -18.22
CA GLY A 115 -12.75 16.32 -16.99
C GLY A 115 -11.96 15.47 -15.98
N ILE A 116 -10.62 15.54 -16.00
CA ILE A 116 -9.76 14.81 -15.08
C ILE A 116 -9.77 15.52 -13.73
N THR A 117 -10.07 14.77 -12.66
CA THR A 117 -10.15 15.30 -11.28
C THR A 117 -9.14 14.65 -10.33
N PHE A 118 -8.50 13.55 -10.73
CA PHE A 118 -7.40 12.97 -9.95
C PHE A 118 -6.13 13.84 -10.01
N PRO A 119 -5.25 13.75 -8.99
CA PRO A 119 -4.01 14.52 -8.93
C PRO A 119 -3.09 14.31 -10.13
N ILE A 120 -2.51 15.41 -10.65
CA ILE A 120 -1.48 15.34 -11.70
C ILE A 120 -0.25 16.12 -11.24
N ALA A 121 0.92 15.47 -11.26
CA ALA A 121 2.22 16.10 -11.08
C ALA A 121 2.87 16.40 -12.44
N ASN A 122 3.55 17.56 -12.54
CA ASN A 122 4.21 17.98 -13.77
C ASN A 122 5.75 17.88 -13.67
N ASN A 123 6.42 17.94 -14.80
CA ASN A 123 7.89 17.86 -14.94
C ASN A 123 8.48 16.53 -14.43
N ILE A 124 7.77 15.44 -14.62
CA ILE A 124 8.24 14.12 -14.21
C ILE A 124 9.19 13.57 -15.27
N VAL A 125 10.41 13.27 -14.86
CA VAL A 125 11.38 12.56 -15.68
C VAL A 125 11.31 11.07 -15.34
N PRO A 126 10.78 10.20 -16.21
CA PRO A 126 10.56 8.79 -15.89
C PRO A 126 11.81 8.05 -15.41
N ALA A 127 12.98 8.41 -15.95
CA ALA A 127 14.25 7.84 -15.51
C ALA A 127 14.57 8.16 -14.03
N ASN A 128 14.14 9.33 -13.52
CA ASN A 128 14.40 9.72 -12.13
C ASN A 128 13.51 8.98 -11.13
N ILE A 129 12.37 8.50 -11.59
CA ILE A 129 11.41 7.74 -10.77
C ILE A 129 11.53 6.23 -11.02
N ASN A 130 12.47 5.79 -11.87
CA ASN A 130 12.72 4.38 -12.23
C ASN A 130 11.51 3.67 -12.88
N TYR A 131 10.58 4.43 -13.48
CA TYR A 131 9.49 3.88 -14.26
C TYR A 131 9.80 4.03 -15.75
N GLN A 132 9.50 3.00 -16.50
CA GLN A 132 9.77 3.02 -17.92
C GLN A 132 8.62 3.66 -18.68
N LEU A 133 8.99 4.55 -19.60
CA LEU A 133 8.07 5.16 -20.54
C LEU A 133 8.52 4.87 -21.97
N TYR A 134 7.70 4.17 -22.75
CA TYR A 134 7.86 4.05 -24.19
C TYR A 134 6.92 4.97 -24.95
N TYR A 135 5.67 5.01 -24.50
CA TYR A 135 4.60 5.81 -25.08
C TYR A 135 3.71 6.36 -23.97
N THR A 136 3.04 7.46 -24.25
CA THR A 136 1.97 7.98 -23.38
C THR A 136 0.60 7.68 -24.02
N PRO A 137 -0.41 7.31 -23.22
CA PRO A 137 -0.29 7.00 -21.79
C PRO A 137 0.29 5.60 -21.54
N SER A 138 0.93 5.41 -20.40
CA SER A 138 1.27 4.10 -19.83
C SER A 138 0.79 4.06 -18.39
N TYR A 139 0.21 2.95 -17.96
CA TYR A 139 -0.31 2.81 -16.61
C TYR A 139 0.45 1.75 -15.84
N TYR A 140 0.70 2.04 -14.56
CA TYR A 140 1.21 1.10 -13.57
C TYR A 140 0.16 0.99 -12.47
N VAL A 141 -0.41 -0.18 -12.30
CA VAL A 141 -1.30 -0.51 -11.18
C VAL A 141 -0.46 -1.26 -10.15
N ILE A 142 -0.21 -0.62 -9.02
CA ILE A 142 0.72 -1.09 -8.00
C ILE A 142 -0.10 -1.53 -6.78
N TYR A 143 0.23 -2.69 -6.26
CA TYR A 143 -0.48 -3.32 -5.16
C TYR A 143 0.23 -3.11 -3.82
N PRO A 144 -0.47 -3.25 -2.68
CA PRO A 144 0.11 -3.08 -1.34
C PRO A 144 1.35 -3.93 -1.05
N ASP A 145 1.54 -5.06 -1.71
CA ASP A 145 2.75 -5.87 -1.62
C ASP A 145 3.90 -5.37 -2.51
N THR A 146 3.72 -4.21 -3.14
CA THR A 146 4.61 -3.57 -4.11
C THR A 146 4.76 -4.30 -5.46
N SER A 147 4.05 -5.41 -5.66
CA SER A 147 3.88 -5.99 -7.00
C SER A 147 3.06 -5.04 -7.90
N TYR A 148 3.13 -5.21 -9.20
CA TYR A 148 2.43 -4.31 -10.11
C TYR A 148 2.02 -5.01 -11.41
N THR A 149 1.00 -4.43 -12.05
CA THR A 149 0.58 -4.75 -13.42
C THR A 149 0.73 -3.51 -14.29
N THR A 150 1.16 -3.68 -15.54
CA THR A 150 1.25 -2.60 -16.51
C THR A 150 0.13 -2.70 -17.52
N ILE A 151 -0.48 -1.55 -17.83
CA ILE A 151 -1.46 -1.42 -18.91
C ILE A 151 -0.87 -0.48 -19.94
N CYS A 152 -0.96 -0.84 -21.21
CA CYS A 152 -0.32 -0.12 -22.32
C CYS A 152 1.20 0.04 -22.23
N PRO A 153 1.99 -1.00 -21.87
CA PRO A 153 3.43 -0.82 -21.67
C PRO A 153 4.20 -0.61 -22.97
N LEU A 154 3.75 -1.16 -24.08
CA LEU A 154 4.43 -1.08 -25.38
C LEU A 154 3.59 -0.49 -26.50
N TYR A 155 2.29 -0.79 -26.51
CA TYR A 155 1.34 -0.31 -27.50
C TYR A 155 -0.04 -0.24 -26.90
N CYS A 156 -0.53 0.95 -26.61
CA CYS A 156 -1.97 1.14 -26.64
C CYS A 156 -2.36 1.06 -28.11
N VAL A 157 -2.78 -0.13 -28.51
CA VAL A 157 -3.12 -0.39 -29.92
C VAL A 157 -4.14 0.64 -30.38
N THR A 158 -4.01 1.12 -31.61
CA THR A 158 -4.88 2.11 -32.23
C THR A 158 -6.38 1.78 -32.19
N THR A 159 -6.75 0.62 -31.69
CA THR A 159 -8.13 0.14 -31.48
C THR A 159 -8.62 0.23 -30.04
N SER A 160 -7.75 0.60 -29.08
CA SER A 160 -8.18 0.79 -27.69
C SER A 160 -9.07 2.04 -27.56
N THR A 161 -10.14 1.91 -26.81
CA THR A 161 -11.11 2.97 -26.55
C THR A 161 -11.02 3.40 -25.08
N SER A 162 -11.63 4.52 -24.74
CA SER A 162 -11.78 4.94 -23.35
C SER A 162 -12.40 3.81 -22.49
N SER A 163 -13.43 3.12 -23.01
CA SER A 163 -14.05 1.99 -22.31
C SER A 163 -13.13 0.78 -22.16
N SER A 164 -12.18 0.54 -23.07
CA SER A 164 -11.23 -0.56 -22.90
C SER A 164 -10.22 -0.27 -21.80
N ILE A 165 -9.72 0.97 -21.70
CA ILE A 165 -8.83 1.40 -20.61
C ILE A 165 -9.55 1.33 -19.26
N GLU A 166 -10.79 1.79 -19.19
CA GLU A 166 -11.63 1.67 -17.99
C GLU A 166 -11.74 0.20 -17.55
N ASN A 167 -12.07 -0.71 -18.46
CA ASN A 167 -12.19 -2.13 -18.16
C ASN A 167 -10.85 -2.73 -17.70
N ASP A 168 -9.74 -2.39 -18.35
CA ASP A 168 -8.41 -2.90 -17.99
C ASP A 168 -7.98 -2.40 -16.61
N LEU A 169 -8.20 -1.12 -16.29
CA LEU A 169 -7.94 -0.55 -14.97
C LEU A 169 -8.83 -1.19 -13.91
N ASN A 170 -10.14 -1.30 -14.17
CA ASN A 170 -11.09 -1.90 -13.25
C ASN A 170 -10.74 -3.36 -12.96
N ASN A 171 -10.37 -4.14 -13.96
CA ASN A 171 -9.94 -5.53 -13.81
C ASN A 171 -8.64 -5.62 -12.99
N ALA A 172 -7.66 -4.76 -13.28
CA ALA A 172 -6.39 -4.76 -12.55
C ALA A 172 -6.61 -4.37 -11.08
N ILE A 173 -7.34 -3.30 -10.79
CA ILE A 173 -7.61 -2.85 -9.41
C ILE A 173 -8.41 -3.90 -8.64
N SER A 174 -9.48 -4.45 -9.23
CA SER A 174 -10.33 -5.43 -8.57
C SER A 174 -9.70 -6.82 -8.45
N SER A 175 -8.62 -7.09 -9.19
CA SER A 175 -7.87 -8.35 -9.03
C SER A 175 -7.12 -8.43 -7.71
N TRP A 176 -6.85 -7.29 -7.07
CA TRP A 176 -6.25 -7.23 -5.76
C TRP A 176 -7.30 -7.47 -4.68
N VAL A 177 -7.20 -8.62 -4.03
CA VAL A 177 -8.08 -8.97 -2.91
C VAL A 177 -7.49 -8.43 -1.62
N ILE A 178 -8.15 -7.42 -1.08
CA ILE A 178 -7.81 -6.88 0.23
C ILE A 178 -8.88 -7.41 1.20
N SER A 179 -8.49 -8.40 1.99
CA SER A 179 -9.37 -8.97 3.02
C SER A 179 -9.33 -8.11 4.28
N GLY A 180 -10.47 -7.90 4.88
CA GLY A 180 -10.63 -7.13 6.10
C GLY A 180 -12.09 -6.81 6.37
N CYS A 181 -12.37 -6.12 7.47
CA CYS A 181 -13.74 -5.72 7.79
C CYS A 181 -14.25 -4.64 6.82
N THR A 182 -15.32 -4.94 6.10
CA THR A 182 -15.98 -4.01 5.16
C THR A 182 -17.16 -3.25 5.75
N ASP A 183 -17.55 -3.52 7.00
CA ASP A 183 -18.63 -2.81 7.70
C ASP A 183 -18.12 -1.49 8.28
N SER A 184 -18.59 -0.36 7.74
CA SER A 184 -18.21 0.98 8.20
C SER A 184 -18.65 1.31 9.63
N ALA A 185 -19.54 0.51 10.23
CA ALA A 185 -19.93 0.63 11.63
C ALA A 185 -18.98 -0.11 12.57
N ALA A 186 -18.12 -0.98 12.06
CA ALA A 186 -17.19 -1.76 12.86
C ALA A 186 -16.01 -0.91 13.37
N ILE A 187 -15.53 -1.23 14.57
CA ILE A 187 -14.40 -0.55 15.23
C ILE A 187 -13.10 -0.77 14.43
N ASN A 188 -12.98 -1.93 13.80
CA ASN A 188 -11.84 -2.30 12.96
C ASN A 188 -12.17 -2.21 11.47
N TYR A 189 -13.10 -1.33 11.09
CA TYR A 189 -13.39 -1.05 9.69
C TYR A 189 -12.11 -0.74 8.92
N PHE A 190 -11.91 -1.43 7.80
CA PHE A 190 -10.78 -1.21 6.93
C PHE A 190 -11.27 -0.66 5.58
N PRO A 191 -11.16 0.67 5.33
CA PRO A 191 -11.73 1.31 4.14
C PRO A 191 -11.23 0.75 2.81
N ALA A 192 -10.01 0.20 2.79
CA ALA A 192 -9.44 -0.39 1.59
C ALA A 192 -9.85 -1.86 1.37
N ALA A 193 -10.47 -2.52 2.35
CA ALA A 193 -10.94 -3.90 2.19
C ALA A 193 -12.04 -3.98 1.13
N ASN A 194 -11.86 -4.90 0.18
CA ASN A 194 -12.84 -5.20 -0.87
C ASN A 194 -13.50 -6.59 -0.71
N VAL A 195 -12.99 -7.38 0.25
CA VAL A 195 -13.56 -8.67 0.64
C VAL A 195 -13.65 -8.72 2.16
N ASP A 196 -14.86 -8.94 2.67
CA ASP A 196 -15.06 -9.18 4.09
C ASP A 196 -14.44 -10.52 4.50
N ASP A 197 -13.54 -10.47 5.46
CA ASP A 197 -12.87 -11.67 6.02
C ASP A 197 -13.58 -12.20 7.28
N GLY A 198 -14.72 -11.62 7.65
CA GLY A 198 -15.47 -11.97 8.85
C GLY A 198 -14.87 -11.41 10.15
N SER A 199 -13.85 -10.52 10.06
CA SER A 199 -13.18 -9.95 11.23
C SER A 199 -13.90 -8.75 11.83
N CYS A 200 -15.05 -8.32 11.28
CA CYS A 200 -15.74 -7.13 11.73
C CYS A 200 -16.09 -7.18 13.21
N CYS A 201 -15.64 -6.17 13.94
CA CYS A 201 -15.82 -6.04 15.38
C CYS A 201 -16.70 -4.83 15.70
N LEU A 202 -17.87 -5.09 16.27
CA LEU A 202 -18.84 -4.06 16.62
C LEU A 202 -18.84 -3.70 18.12
N VAL A 203 -18.24 -4.55 18.97
CA VAL A 203 -18.27 -4.40 20.41
C VAL A 203 -16.85 -4.50 20.98
N SER A 204 -16.40 -3.46 21.66
CA SER A 204 -15.20 -3.52 22.49
C SER A 204 -15.57 -3.77 23.95
N GLY A 205 -14.72 -4.49 24.67
CA GLY A 205 -14.95 -4.83 26.08
C GLY A 205 -13.87 -5.77 26.57
N CYS A 206 -14.04 -6.30 27.78
CA CYS A 206 -13.11 -7.29 28.30
C CYS A 206 -13.26 -8.63 27.59
N THR A 207 -12.20 -9.08 26.90
CA THR A 207 -12.18 -10.37 26.18
C THR A 207 -11.59 -11.53 27.01
N ASP A 208 -11.12 -11.27 28.22
CA ASP A 208 -10.59 -12.30 29.12
C ASP A 208 -11.73 -13.02 29.85
N SER A 209 -11.96 -14.29 29.54
CA SER A 209 -12.99 -15.12 30.16
C SER A 209 -12.78 -15.36 31.66
N THR A 210 -11.61 -15.03 32.22
CA THR A 210 -11.31 -15.13 33.66
C THR A 210 -11.62 -13.84 34.41
N ALA A 211 -11.86 -12.75 33.71
CA ALA A 211 -12.22 -11.46 34.29
C ALA A 211 -13.65 -11.46 34.79
N SER A 212 -13.90 -10.73 35.91
CA SER A 212 -15.25 -10.60 36.48
C SER A 212 -16.23 -9.82 35.60
N ASN A 213 -15.71 -9.02 34.69
CA ASN A 213 -16.46 -8.21 33.71
C ASN A 213 -16.24 -8.69 32.26
N TYR A 214 -15.98 -9.98 32.08
CA TYR A 214 -15.88 -10.59 30.75
C TYR A 214 -17.16 -10.33 29.94
N ASP A 215 -16.97 -9.83 28.70
CA ASP A 215 -18.05 -9.67 27.73
C ASP A 215 -17.85 -10.67 26.57
N PRO A 216 -18.71 -11.71 26.47
CA PRO A 216 -18.60 -12.71 25.41
C PRO A 216 -18.90 -12.15 24.01
N ASN A 217 -19.46 -10.94 23.89
CA ASN A 217 -19.71 -10.28 22.63
C ASN A 217 -18.56 -9.34 22.22
N ALA A 218 -17.63 -9.05 23.11
CA ALA A 218 -16.48 -8.22 22.81
C ALA A 218 -15.50 -8.99 21.91
N CYS A 219 -15.13 -8.38 20.81
CA CYS A 219 -14.17 -8.89 19.86
C CYS A 219 -12.83 -8.13 19.90
N ILE A 220 -12.80 -6.97 20.54
CA ILE A 220 -11.60 -6.18 20.84
C ILE A 220 -11.55 -5.88 22.32
N ASP A 221 -10.41 -6.21 22.94
CA ASP A 221 -10.19 -5.84 24.34
C ASP A 221 -9.92 -4.33 24.46
N ASP A 222 -10.73 -3.66 25.27
CA ASP A 222 -10.61 -2.23 25.59
C ASP A 222 -9.73 -1.96 26.81
N GLY A 223 -9.21 -3.02 27.47
CA GLY A 223 -8.42 -2.97 28.67
C GLY A 223 -9.21 -2.76 29.94
N SER A 224 -10.52 -2.96 29.90
CA SER A 224 -11.38 -2.83 31.07
C SER A 224 -11.42 -4.08 31.95
N CYS A 225 -10.70 -5.16 31.59
CA CYS A 225 -10.74 -6.43 32.32
C CYS A 225 -10.39 -6.26 33.79
N ILE A 226 -11.29 -6.76 34.64
CA ILE A 226 -11.12 -6.79 36.10
C ILE A 226 -10.73 -8.20 36.51
N ILE A 227 -9.43 -8.44 36.62
CA ILE A 227 -8.90 -9.72 37.06
C ILE A 227 -8.69 -9.69 38.54
N GLY A 228 -9.22 -10.67 39.26
CA GLY A 228 -9.31 -10.73 40.73
C GLY A 228 -8.00 -10.80 41.53
N THR A 229 -6.84 -10.70 40.85
CA THR A 229 -5.53 -10.63 41.51
C THR A 229 -4.75 -9.43 40.99
N THR A 230 -4.56 -8.43 41.84
CA THR A 230 -3.65 -7.32 41.57
C THR A 230 -2.22 -7.85 41.48
N CYS A 231 -1.77 -8.08 40.28
CA CYS A 231 -0.32 -8.17 40.08
C CYS A 231 0.26 -6.79 40.37
N SER A 232 0.94 -6.61 41.50
CA SER A 232 1.78 -5.43 41.73
C SER A 232 2.97 -5.52 40.77
N GLY A 233 2.76 -4.99 39.56
CA GLY A 233 3.69 -5.20 38.43
C GLY A 233 5.01 -4.51 38.66
N SER A 234 6.09 -5.27 38.57
CA SER A 234 7.39 -4.69 38.24
C SER A 234 7.31 -4.08 36.83
N PRO A 235 7.97 -2.96 36.60
CA PRO A 235 8.00 -2.37 35.25
C PRO A 235 8.62 -3.38 34.26
N ILE A 236 8.17 -3.33 33.01
CA ILE A 236 8.72 -4.15 31.94
C ILE A 236 10.24 -3.89 31.86
N THR A 237 11.02 -4.98 31.96
CA THR A 237 12.47 -4.90 31.90
C THR A 237 12.98 -5.46 30.56
N ASN A 238 14.19 -5.00 30.18
CA ASN A 238 14.88 -5.41 28.94
C ASN A 238 14.05 -5.18 27.66
N LEU A 239 13.24 -4.10 27.66
CA LEU A 239 12.49 -3.72 26.48
C LEU A 239 13.45 -3.36 25.34
N GLY A 240 13.36 -4.06 24.22
CA GLY A 240 14.14 -3.82 23.02
C GLY A 240 13.29 -3.87 21.76
N VAL A 241 13.79 -3.25 20.71
CA VAL A 241 13.20 -3.35 19.37
C VAL A 241 14.29 -3.77 18.41
N ARG A 242 14.03 -4.79 17.60
CA ARG A 242 14.97 -5.30 16.61
C ARG A 242 14.23 -5.73 15.33
N ASP A 243 15.00 -6.07 14.31
CA ASP A 243 14.47 -6.55 13.03
C ASP A 243 13.45 -5.56 12.42
N ILE A 244 13.79 -4.24 12.52
CA ILE A 244 12.94 -3.19 11.99
C ILE A 244 13.04 -3.21 10.48
N ILE A 245 11.92 -3.51 9.83
CA ILE A 245 11.76 -3.41 8.39
C ILE A 245 10.51 -2.57 8.11
N HIS A 246 10.32 -2.22 6.86
CA HIS A 246 9.31 -1.29 6.39
C HIS A 246 7.93 -1.38 7.10
N ASN A 247 7.41 -2.57 7.33
CA ASN A 247 6.07 -2.79 7.89
C ASN A 247 6.04 -3.64 9.17
N ARG A 248 7.19 -3.98 9.77
CA ARG A 248 7.23 -4.78 11.00
C ARG A 248 8.48 -4.52 11.81
N ALA A 249 8.37 -4.76 13.11
CA ALA A 249 9.49 -4.79 14.04
C ALA A 249 9.28 -5.89 15.07
N THR A 250 10.37 -6.42 15.61
CA THR A 250 10.32 -7.39 16.70
C THR A 250 10.56 -6.68 18.03
N PHE A 251 9.58 -6.77 18.93
CA PHE A 251 9.72 -6.30 20.30
C PHE A 251 10.22 -7.44 21.18
N THR A 252 11.18 -7.15 22.04
CA THR A 252 11.74 -8.09 23.02
C THR A 252 11.64 -7.50 24.41
N PHE A 253 11.29 -8.33 25.37
CA PHE A 253 11.20 -7.98 26.81
C PHE A 253 11.36 -9.26 27.63
N ASP A 254 11.64 -9.10 28.93
CA ASP A 254 11.73 -10.24 29.85
C ASP A 254 10.35 -10.89 30.08
N ASP A 255 10.34 -12.17 30.36
CA ASP A 255 9.15 -12.87 30.82
C ASP A 255 8.73 -12.31 32.19
N MET A 256 7.55 -11.67 32.21
CA MET A 256 6.98 -11.04 33.41
C MET A 256 6.09 -11.97 34.21
N ASN A 257 5.90 -13.22 33.75
CA ASN A 257 5.05 -14.17 34.43
C ASN A 257 5.69 -14.70 35.71
N SER A 258 4.86 -14.89 36.74
CA SER A 258 5.26 -15.54 37.99
C SER A 258 4.23 -16.60 38.36
N SER A 259 4.51 -17.38 39.41
CA SER A 259 3.56 -18.39 39.93
C SER A 259 2.23 -17.79 40.45
N THR A 260 2.23 -16.50 40.77
CA THR A 260 1.07 -15.81 41.35
C THR A 260 0.55 -14.68 40.48
N CYS A 261 1.23 -14.37 39.38
CA CYS A 261 0.85 -13.28 38.48
C CYS A 261 1.16 -13.68 37.05
N ARG A 262 0.18 -13.56 36.17
CA ARG A 262 0.31 -13.82 34.75
C ARG A 262 0.05 -12.53 33.98
N VAL A 263 0.97 -12.19 33.08
CA VAL A 263 0.82 -11.05 32.17
C VAL A 263 0.14 -11.55 30.89
N ASP A 264 -1.11 -11.18 30.72
CA ASP A 264 -1.92 -11.64 29.59
C ASP A 264 -1.90 -10.68 28.40
N GLN A 265 -1.49 -9.41 28.60
CA GLN A 265 -1.41 -8.42 27.53
C GLN A 265 -0.26 -7.42 27.68
N LEU A 266 0.35 -7.09 26.56
CA LEU A 266 1.26 -5.97 26.42
C LEU A 266 0.71 -5.00 25.38
N ARG A 267 0.56 -3.72 25.76
CA ARG A 267 0.13 -2.67 24.82
C ARG A 267 1.33 -1.84 24.38
N ILE A 268 1.54 -1.79 23.08
CA ILE A 268 2.55 -0.93 22.47
C ILE A 268 1.84 0.28 21.86
N LYS A 269 2.16 1.48 22.38
CA LYS A 269 1.73 2.74 21.78
C LYS A 269 2.88 3.29 20.96
N TYR A 270 2.64 3.54 19.70
CA TYR A 270 3.58 4.24 18.80
C TYR A 270 3.00 5.62 18.44
N ARG A 271 3.91 6.55 18.18
CA ARG A 271 3.56 7.92 17.74
C ARG A 271 4.27 8.19 16.43
#